data_9f652ad9247d643c60733d6a9eb84fbf
#
_entry.id   9f652ad9247d643c60733d6a9eb84fbf
#
_cell.length_a   1.000
_cell.length_b   1.000
_cell.length_c   1.000
_cell.angle_alpha   90.00
_cell.angle_beta   90.00
_cell.angle_gamma   90.00
#
_symmetry.space_group_name_H-M   'P 1'
#
loop_
_entity.id
_entity.type
_entity.pdbx_description
1 polymer ?
#
loop_
_entity_poly.entity_id
_entity_poly.type
_entity_poly.pdbx_seq_one_letter_code
_entity_poly.pdbx_strand_id
1 'polypeptide(L)'
;YLRCGRRRGRRVCHAVIQAQAFFGESGAEEELSLDGIFVQIGLTPNSHLFKEVLETNRPGEIVTDKNGRTSVPGIYAAGDVSDVAYKQIIISMGEGAKAALSAFEDRMRGVL
;
A
#
# COMPACT_ATOMS: atom_id res chain seq x y z
N TYR A 1 17.82 9.77 3.93
CA TYR A 1 18.83 9.91 2.88
C TYR A 1 19.71 8.67 2.92
N LEU A 2 19.70 7.86 1.85
CA LEU A 2 20.53 6.65 1.75
C LEU A 2 21.83 7.01 1.02
N ARG A 3 22.95 6.95 1.68
CA ARG A 3 24.28 6.96 1.03
C ARG A 3 24.84 5.55 1.00
N CYS A 4 24.99 4.96 -0.19
CA CYS A 4 25.67 3.68 -0.37
C CYS A 4 27.12 3.91 -0.78
N GLY A 5 28.06 3.31 -0.03
CA GLY A 5 29.48 3.27 -0.34
C GLY A 5 30.02 1.83 -0.35
N ARG A 6 31.21 1.62 -0.93
CA ARG A 6 31.91 0.33 -0.85
C ARG A 6 33.02 0.41 0.20
N ARG A 7 32.98 -0.49 1.17
CA ARG A 7 34.09 -0.68 2.11
C ARG A 7 34.51 -2.16 2.10
N ARG A 8 35.81 -2.41 1.84
CA ARG A 8 36.38 -3.79 1.77
C ARG A 8 35.59 -4.78 0.91
N GLY A 9 35.18 -4.36 -0.30
CA GLY A 9 34.48 -5.24 -1.25
C GLY A 9 33.01 -5.50 -0.96
N ARG A 10 32.45 -5.05 0.17
CA ARG A 10 31.03 -5.12 0.50
C ARG A 10 30.34 -3.77 0.27
N ARG A 11 29.08 -3.81 -0.17
CA ARG A 11 28.25 -2.58 -0.18
C ARG A 11 27.82 -2.29 1.26
N VAL A 12 28.25 -1.17 1.78
CA VAL A 12 27.79 -0.65 3.07
C VAL A 12 26.86 0.52 2.76
N CYS A 13 25.62 0.38 3.15
CA CYS A 13 24.65 1.47 3.06
C CYS A 13 24.58 2.16 4.42
N HIS A 14 24.97 3.42 4.48
CA HIS A 14 24.73 4.26 5.64
C HIS A 14 23.35 4.88 5.49
N ALA A 15 22.43 4.54 6.38
CA ALA A 15 21.14 5.17 6.47
C ALA A 15 21.20 6.27 7.52
N VAL A 16 21.09 7.51 7.09
CA VAL A 16 20.79 8.62 8.00
C VAL A 16 19.27 8.59 8.20
N ILE A 17 18.81 8.10 9.34
CA ILE A 17 17.42 8.13 9.72
C ILE A 17 17.17 9.47 10.41
N GLN A 18 16.49 10.39 9.74
CA GLN A 18 15.82 11.50 10.40
C GLN A 18 14.63 10.92 11.17
N ALA A 19 14.87 10.46 12.38
CA ALA A 19 13.83 9.91 13.25
C ALA A 19 13.16 11.03 14.06
N GLN A 20 12.48 11.96 13.39
CA GLN A 20 11.61 12.93 14.06
C GLN A 20 10.41 12.27 14.74
N ALA A 21 10.07 11.01 14.38
CA ALA A 21 8.91 10.30 14.92
C ALA A 21 9.21 9.39 16.12
N PHE A 22 10.45 9.05 16.42
CA PHE A 22 10.79 8.04 17.42
C PHE A 22 11.65 8.51 18.60
N PHE A 23 12.35 9.63 18.51
CA PHE A 23 13.25 10.11 19.56
C PHE A 23 12.89 11.49 20.13
N GLY A 24 11.62 11.76 20.32
CA GLY A 24 11.16 12.95 21.03
C GLY A 24 11.42 14.27 20.27
N GLU A 25 11.08 15.35 20.91
CA GLU A 25 11.02 16.71 20.36
C GLU A 25 12.38 17.36 20.00
N SER A 26 13.50 16.62 20.07
CA SER A 26 14.84 17.23 19.95
C SER A 26 15.29 17.48 18.51
N GLY A 27 14.69 16.82 17.51
CA GLY A 27 15.12 16.94 16.10
C GLY A 27 16.58 16.56 15.83
N ALA A 28 17.21 15.81 16.75
CA ALA A 28 18.61 15.39 16.62
C ALA A 28 18.75 14.35 15.51
N GLU A 29 19.72 14.54 14.63
CA GLU A 29 20.11 13.56 13.63
C GLU A 29 21.18 12.63 14.22
N GLU A 30 20.96 11.33 14.11
CA GLU A 30 21.92 10.31 14.51
C GLU A 30 22.33 9.48 13.29
N GLU A 31 23.63 9.28 13.10
CA GLU A 31 24.18 8.44 12.04
C GLU A 31 24.37 7.01 12.56
N LEU A 32 23.53 6.08 12.04
CA LEU A 32 23.61 4.67 12.38
C LEU A 32 24.29 3.87 11.25
N SER A 33 25.30 3.08 11.61
CA SER A 33 25.96 2.16 10.69
C SER A 33 25.24 0.81 10.71
N LEU A 34 24.55 0.46 9.60
CA LEU A 34 23.68 -0.72 9.52
C LEU A 34 24.04 -1.55 8.29
N ASP A 35 23.86 -2.88 8.37
CA ASP A 35 23.98 -3.78 7.22
C ASP A 35 22.73 -3.75 6.32
N GLY A 36 21.61 -3.29 6.85
CA GLY A 36 20.35 -3.14 6.13
C GLY A 36 19.27 -2.49 6.99
N ILE A 37 18.17 -2.09 6.37
CA ILE A 37 17.03 -1.48 7.03
C ILE A 37 15.73 -2.07 6.49
N PHE A 38 14.81 -2.42 7.37
CA PHE A 38 13.43 -2.73 7.05
C PHE A 38 12.57 -1.51 7.29
N VAL A 39 11.91 -1.01 6.23
CA VAL A 39 11.01 0.13 6.33
C VAL A 39 9.57 -0.37 6.45
N GLN A 40 8.95 -0.11 7.61
CA GLN A 40 7.55 -0.46 7.91
C GLN A 40 6.89 0.70 8.65
N ILE A 41 6.67 1.81 7.95
CA ILE A 41 6.18 3.06 8.56
C ILE A 41 4.66 3.23 8.38
N GLY A 42 4.04 2.35 7.63
CA GLY A 42 2.63 2.40 7.29
C GLY A 42 2.42 2.19 5.79
N LEU A 43 1.16 2.24 5.38
CA LEU A 43 0.75 2.01 4.00
C LEU A 43 0.10 3.28 3.45
N THR A 44 0.45 3.63 2.23
CA THR A 44 -0.24 4.65 1.44
C THR A 44 -0.85 3.99 0.23
N PRO A 45 -2.19 4.01 0.08
CA PRO A 45 -2.85 3.38 -1.06
C PRO A 45 -2.42 4.04 -2.38
N ASN A 46 -2.11 3.23 -3.38
CA ASN A 46 -1.69 3.72 -4.69
C ASN A 46 -2.88 4.04 -5.60
N SER A 47 -3.85 4.76 -5.05
CA SER A 47 -5.17 5.06 -5.62
C SER A 47 -5.27 6.45 -6.24
N HIS A 48 -4.22 7.27 -6.16
CA HIS A 48 -4.26 8.68 -6.56
C HIS A 48 -4.72 8.93 -8.00
N LEU A 49 -4.47 7.97 -8.91
CA LEU A 49 -4.90 8.02 -10.30
C LEU A 49 -6.43 7.89 -10.47
N PHE A 50 -7.11 7.36 -9.48
CA PHE A 50 -8.53 7.03 -9.53
C PHE A 50 -9.42 7.92 -8.66
N LYS A 51 -8.84 8.89 -7.94
CA LYS A 51 -9.57 9.73 -6.97
C LYS A 51 -10.74 10.52 -7.55
N GLU A 52 -10.67 10.87 -8.82
CA GLU A 52 -11.75 11.61 -9.50
C GLU A 52 -12.80 10.68 -10.14
N VAL A 53 -12.51 9.39 -10.20
CA VAL A 53 -13.37 8.40 -10.86
C VAL A 53 -14.04 7.49 -9.85
N LEU A 54 -13.32 7.08 -8.81
CA LEU A 54 -13.78 6.14 -7.80
C LEU A 54 -13.94 6.80 -6.44
N GLU A 55 -14.92 6.32 -5.68
CA GLU A 55 -15.04 6.71 -4.29
C GLU A 55 -13.85 6.19 -3.47
N THR A 56 -13.24 7.10 -2.71
CA THR A 56 -12.14 6.77 -1.80
C THR A 56 -12.45 7.27 -0.40
N ASN A 57 -12.00 6.53 0.61
CA ASN A 57 -12.11 6.96 2.00
C ASN A 57 -11.05 8.02 2.36
N ARG A 58 -11.08 8.51 3.62
CA ARG A 58 -10.15 9.55 4.11
C ARG A 58 -8.67 9.17 3.97
N PRO A 59 -8.22 7.92 4.24
CA PRO A 59 -6.86 7.49 3.96
C PRO A 59 -6.51 7.38 2.46
N GLY A 60 -7.50 7.42 1.57
CA GLY A 60 -7.32 7.29 0.13
C GLY A 60 -7.52 5.87 -0.41
N GLU A 61 -8.02 4.93 0.40
CA GLU A 61 -8.34 3.59 -0.07
C GLU A 61 -9.61 3.61 -0.91
N ILE A 62 -9.68 2.77 -1.95
CA ILE A 62 -10.87 2.62 -2.79
C ILE A 62 -11.96 1.92 -1.99
N VAL A 63 -13.12 2.55 -1.88
CA VAL A 63 -14.28 1.97 -1.20
C VAL A 63 -14.87 0.85 -2.04
N THR A 64 -15.09 -0.31 -1.42
CA THR A 64 -15.64 -1.48 -2.09
C THR A 64 -16.81 -2.10 -1.32
N ASP A 65 -17.72 -2.75 -2.04
CA ASP A 65 -18.70 -3.59 -1.41
C ASP A 65 -18.11 -4.96 -1.00
N LYS A 66 -18.90 -5.80 -0.34
CA LYS A 66 -18.50 -7.16 0.06
C LYS A 66 -18.04 -8.06 -1.09
N ASN A 67 -18.30 -7.68 -2.33
CA ASN A 67 -17.98 -8.41 -3.55
C ASN A 67 -16.82 -7.79 -4.33
N GLY A 68 -16.21 -6.70 -3.81
CA GLY A 68 -15.11 -5.99 -4.46
C GLY A 68 -15.55 -5.03 -5.56
N ARG A 69 -16.85 -4.71 -5.67
CA ARG A 69 -17.36 -3.70 -6.60
C ARG A 69 -17.07 -2.31 -6.07
N THR A 70 -16.64 -1.42 -6.96
CA THR A 70 -16.43 0.00 -6.63
C THR A 70 -17.71 0.82 -6.85
N SER A 71 -17.62 2.13 -6.63
CA SER A 71 -18.69 3.09 -6.93
C SER A 71 -19.06 3.17 -8.42
N VAL A 72 -18.20 2.67 -9.30
CA VAL A 72 -18.43 2.70 -10.76
C VAL A 72 -18.68 1.28 -11.27
N PRO A 73 -19.83 1.01 -11.92
CA PRO A 73 -20.11 -0.29 -12.51
C PRO A 73 -19.01 -0.74 -13.50
N GLY A 74 -18.62 -2.00 -13.41
CA GLY A 74 -17.58 -2.57 -14.26
C GLY A 74 -16.15 -2.38 -13.75
N ILE A 75 -15.97 -1.63 -12.66
CA ILE A 75 -14.67 -1.46 -12.01
C ILE A 75 -14.69 -2.15 -10.64
N TYR A 76 -13.67 -2.96 -10.41
CA TYR A 76 -13.50 -3.75 -9.19
C TYR A 76 -12.16 -3.40 -8.56
N ALA A 77 -12.09 -3.43 -7.24
CA ALA A 77 -10.84 -3.24 -6.50
C ALA A 77 -10.67 -4.34 -5.44
N ALA A 78 -9.42 -4.71 -5.21
CA ALA A 78 -9.07 -5.75 -4.25
C ALA A 78 -7.67 -5.52 -3.67
N GLY A 79 -7.42 -6.06 -2.49
CA GLY A 79 -6.12 -5.99 -1.83
C GLY A 79 -5.87 -4.65 -1.15
N ASP A 80 -4.60 -4.31 -0.96
CA ASP A 80 -4.15 -3.21 -0.12
C ASP A 80 -4.61 -1.82 -0.58
N VAL A 81 -4.99 -1.67 -1.85
CA VAL A 81 -5.52 -0.43 -2.42
C VAL A 81 -6.97 -0.18 -2.03
N SER A 82 -7.71 -1.22 -1.64
CA SER A 82 -9.12 -1.16 -1.21
C SER A 82 -9.24 -0.95 0.30
N ASP A 83 -10.45 -0.66 0.76
CA ASP A 83 -10.79 -0.44 2.16
C ASP A 83 -10.90 -1.72 3.01
N VAL A 84 -10.35 -2.84 2.52
CA VAL A 84 -10.26 -4.09 3.27
C VAL A 84 -9.54 -3.90 4.61
N ALA A 85 -10.10 -4.50 5.67
CA ALA A 85 -9.66 -4.25 7.04
C ALA A 85 -8.21 -4.66 7.34
N TYR A 86 -7.70 -5.70 6.67
CA TYR A 86 -6.37 -6.24 6.92
C TYR A 86 -5.56 -6.31 5.63
N LYS A 87 -4.37 -5.71 5.65
CA LYS A 87 -3.45 -5.63 4.52
C LYS A 87 -2.44 -6.78 4.59
N GLN A 88 -2.85 -7.95 4.12
CA GLN A 88 -2.04 -9.17 4.11
C GLN A 88 -2.10 -9.84 2.74
N ILE A 89 -1.01 -10.45 2.29
CA ILE A 89 -0.92 -11.09 0.97
C ILE A 89 -2.04 -12.11 0.76
N ILE A 90 -2.30 -12.96 1.74
CA ILE A 90 -3.34 -13.99 1.64
C ILE A 90 -4.75 -13.39 1.52
N ILE A 91 -5.00 -12.27 2.21
CA ILE A 91 -6.27 -11.54 2.13
C ILE A 91 -6.40 -10.92 0.74
N SER A 92 -5.35 -10.25 0.25
CA SER A 92 -5.34 -9.66 -1.09
C SER A 92 -5.62 -10.69 -2.19
N MET A 93 -5.08 -11.91 -2.06
CA MET A 93 -5.38 -13.02 -2.98
C MET A 93 -6.86 -13.41 -2.93
N GLY A 94 -7.44 -13.56 -1.73
CA GLY A 94 -8.85 -13.89 -1.55
C GLY A 94 -9.78 -12.80 -2.08
N GLU A 95 -9.48 -11.54 -1.78
CA GLU A 95 -10.22 -10.39 -2.30
C GLU A 95 -10.13 -10.31 -3.84
N GLY A 96 -8.97 -10.57 -4.42
CA GLY A 96 -8.79 -10.64 -5.87
C GLY A 96 -9.62 -11.73 -6.53
N ALA A 97 -9.64 -12.92 -5.96
CA ALA A 97 -10.50 -14.02 -6.44
C ALA A 97 -11.97 -13.66 -6.35
N LYS A 98 -12.41 -13.06 -5.25
CA LYS A 98 -13.78 -12.60 -5.05
C LYS A 98 -14.19 -11.55 -6.09
N ALA A 99 -13.36 -10.54 -6.31
CA ALA A 99 -13.57 -9.50 -7.31
C ALA A 99 -13.71 -10.08 -8.73
N ALA A 100 -12.84 -11.04 -9.09
CA ALA A 100 -12.89 -11.70 -10.39
C ALA A 100 -14.17 -12.51 -10.60
N LEU A 101 -14.62 -13.25 -9.58
CA LEU A 101 -15.89 -13.98 -9.62
C LEU A 101 -17.07 -13.02 -9.74
N SER A 102 -17.07 -11.89 -9.01
CA SER A 102 -18.12 -10.88 -9.10
C SER A 102 -18.19 -10.24 -10.48
N ALA A 103 -17.03 -9.95 -11.09
CA ALA A 103 -16.97 -9.42 -12.45
C ALA A 103 -17.55 -10.40 -13.48
N PHE A 104 -17.24 -11.70 -13.33
CA PHE A 104 -17.81 -12.75 -14.17
C PHE A 104 -19.34 -12.84 -14.02
N GLU A 105 -19.84 -12.85 -12.78
CA GLU A 105 -21.27 -12.90 -12.51
C GLU A 105 -22.01 -11.69 -13.09
N ASP A 106 -21.47 -10.48 -12.92
CA ASP A 106 -22.10 -9.25 -13.41
C ASP A 106 -22.15 -9.23 -14.93
N ARG A 107 -21.13 -9.73 -15.59
CA ARG A 107 -21.13 -9.92 -17.04
C ARG A 107 -22.20 -10.93 -17.48
N MET A 108 -22.33 -12.06 -16.79
CA MET A 108 -23.33 -13.08 -17.12
C MET A 108 -24.77 -12.59 -16.91
N ARG A 109 -24.97 -11.68 -15.95
CA ARG A 109 -26.27 -11.06 -15.67
C ARG A 109 -26.60 -9.86 -16.56
N GLY A 110 -25.67 -9.46 -17.42
CA GLY A 110 -25.87 -8.29 -18.30
C GLY A 110 -25.87 -6.95 -17.53
N VAL A 111 -25.16 -6.89 -16.41
CA VAL A 111 -25.00 -5.66 -15.61
C VAL A 111 -23.86 -4.79 -16.16
N LEU A 112 -23.00 -5.36 -16.98
CA LEU A 112 -21.85 -4.73 -17.65
C LEU A 112 -22.10 -4.58 -19.14
#